data_21efe464380e7715d00c278d6249cb08
#
_entry.id   21efe464380e7715d00c278d6249cb08
#
_cell.length_a   1.000
_cell.length_b   1.000
_cell.length_c   1.000
_cell.angle_alpha   90.00
_cell.angle_beta   90.00
_cell.angle_gamma   90.00
#
_symmetry.space_group_name_H-M   'P 1'
#
loop_
_entity.id
_entity.type
_entity.pdbx_description
1 polymer ?
#
loop_
_entity_poly.entity_id
_entity_poly.type
_entity_poly.pdbx_seq_one_letter_code
_entity_poly.pdbx_strand_id
1 'polypeptide(L)'
;IRGIDFLNYRSNATWDDNAAERTIQWVNEYKGIAALVWHWSVPSEEGSTDCNFYVESASANYTTFSISRALEEGTWENKVLMADIAEIAKQLKKLKDADVPVLWRPLHEAEGAWFWWGAEGPEPCKKLYRLLYDQLTNVYGLDNLIWVWNSYTYSTSPDWYPGDDVVDIVGYDKYNAVDGKPNLSSISSTFYSLVQSTDGQKMVAMAENDTIPSLENLLKDKASWLYFCPWYMNYLTSEQNNPAENLKEIYNSEYCITLDELPDLKKYPLDGSDADSDAVLAGDVNLDNAVNLADIILLQKYLLGEVTLTKEAYNCADVNTDEAVNGLDLSRLRQMSLENA
;
A
#
# COMPACT_ATOMS: atom_id res chain seq x y z
N ILE A 1 -8.19 -2.69 -3.74
CA ILE A 1 -7.93 -1.41 -3.04
C ILE A 1 -8.80 -0.30 -3.64
N ARG A 2 -9.23 0.66 -2.83
CA ARG A 2 -9.94 1.87 -3.26
C ARG A 2 -9.25 3.10 -2.69
N GLY A 3 -8.81 4.00 -3.58
CA GLY A 3 -8.30 5.32 -3.22
C GLY A 3 -9.44 6.27 -2.83
N ILE A 4 -9.27 7.01 -1.74
CA ILE A 4 -10.21 8.04 -1.28
C ILE A 4 -9.40 9.24 -0.82
N ASP A 5 -9.78 10.44 -1.28
CA ASP A 5 -9.12 11.67 -0.89
C ASP A 5 -9.86 12.36 0.27
N PHE A 6 -9.11 12.76 1.28
CA PHE A 6 -9.61 13.50 2.42
C PHE A 6 -9.48 15.03 2.25
N LEU A 7 -9.41 15.49 0.99
CA LEU A 7 -9.26 16.89 0.58
C LEU A 7 -10.17 17.86 1.34
N ASN A 8 -11.40 17.45 1.66
CA ASN A 8 -12.38 18.32 2.30
C ASN A 8 -12.29 18.36 3.83
N TYR A 9 -11.36 17.62 4.43
CA TYR A 9 -11.17 17.61 5.88
C TYR A 9 -10.06 18.57 6.30
N ARG A 10 -10.47 19.77 6.67
CA ARG A 10 -9.64 20.83 7.25
C ARG A 10 -10.48 21.69 8.22
N SER A 11 -9.85 22.43 9.10
CA SER A 11 -10.50 23.15 10.20
C SER A 11 -11.50 24.22 9.74
N ASN A 12 -11.29 24.81 8.55
CA ASN A 12 -12.18 25.82 7.96
C ASN A 12 -13.07 25.28 6.84
N ALA A 13 -13.20 23.96 6.69
CA ALA A 13 -14.08 23.39 5.67
C ALA A 13 -15.54 23.73 5.93
N THR A 14 -16.24 24.08 4.86
CA THR A 14 -17.69 24.39 4.89
C THR A 14 -18.52 23.25 4.31
N TRP A 15 -17.90 22.22 3.82
CA TRP A 15 -18.55 21.09 3.17
C TRP A 15 -17.84 19.78 3.53
N ASP A 16 -18.63 18.77 3.83
CA ASP A 16 -18.19 17.39 4.07
C ASP A 16 -18.74 16.51 2.94
N ASP A 17 -17.87 15.79 2.26
CA ASP A 17 -18.24 14.85 1.18
C ASP A 17 -18.47 13.42 1.71
N ASN A 18 -18.49 13.25 3.01
CA ASN A 18 -18.63 11.96 3.69
C ASN A 18 -17.54 10.94 3.30
N ALA A 19 -16.30 11.41 3.06
CA ALA A 19 -15.20 10.53 2.68
C ALA A 19 -14.89 9.48 3.77
N ALA A 20 -14.98 9.88 5.05
CA ALA A 20 -14.81 8.95 6.18
C ALA A 20 -15.91 7.86 6.18
N GLU A 21 -17.17 8.25 6.03
CA GLU A 21 -18.31 7.33 5.99
C GLU A 21 -18.25 6.39 4.77
N ARG A 22 -17.84 6.91 3.60
CA ARG A 22 -17.62 6.09 2.40
C ARG A 22 -16.47 5.11 2.58
N THR A 23 -15.43 5.48 3.33
CA THR A 23 -14.32 4.59 3.68
C THR A 23 -14.81 3.46 4.59
N ILE A 24 -15.57 3.78 5.64
CA ILE A 24 -16.17 2.80 6.56
C ILE A 24 -17.06 1.83 5.77
N GLN A 25 -17.91 2.34 4.91
CA GLN A 25 -18.76 1.52 4.06
C GLN A 25 -17.94 0.58 3.18
N TRP A 26 -16.91 1.08 2.50
CA TRP A 26 -16.05 0.29 1.63
C TRP A 26 -15.41 -0.90 2.36
N VAL A 27 -14.89 -0.66 3.56
CA VAL A 27 -14.20 -1.72 4.32
C VAL A 27 -15.21 -2.66 4.99
N ASN A 28 -16.26 -2.15 5.65
CA ASN A 28 -17.14 -2.99 6.45
C ASN A 28 -18.21 -3.72 5.63
N GLU A 29 -18.76 -3.10 4.57
CA GLU A 29 -19.79 -3.73 3.74
C GLU A 29 -19.18 -4.51 2.57
N TYR A 30 -18.20 -3.91 1.87
CA TYR A 30 -17.60 -4.51 0.67
C TYR A 30 -16.32 -5.32 0.95
N LYS A 31 -15.82 -5.31 2.21
CA LYS A 31 -14.60 -6.03 2.63
C LYS A 31 -13.33 -5.62 1.88
N GLY A 32 -13.32 -4.40 1.33
CA GLY A 32 -12.19 -3.87 0.58
C GLY A 32 -11.13 -3.23 1.47
N ILE A 33 -9.97 -2.95 0.89
CA ILE A 33 -8.89 -2.19 1.52
C ILE A 33 -9.01 -0.72 1.09
N ALA A 34 -8.93 0.20 2.04
CA ALA A 34 -8.97 1.64 1.77
C ALA A 34 -7.56 2.24 1.79
N ALA A 35 -7.23 3.00 0.73
CA ALA A 35 -6.02 3.83 0.65
C ALA A 35 -6.43 5.30 0.69
N LEU A 36 -5.99 6.02 1.71
CA LEU A 36 -6.35 7.41 1.93
C LEU A 36 -5.19 8.33 1.52
N VAL A 37 -5.51 9.34 0.73
CA VAL A 37 -4.62 10.47 0.43
C VAL A 37 -5.21 11.74 1.01
N TRP A 38 -4.38 12.72 1.32
CA TRP A 38 -4.82 14.01 1.81
C TRP A 38 -4.19 15.15 0.99
N HIS A 39 -4.94 15.67 0.00
CA HIS A 39 -4.58 16.94 -0.62
C HIS A 39 -4.87 18.06 0.38
N TRP A 40 -3.90 18.29 1.25
CA TRP A 40 -4.04 19.21 2.38
C TRP A 40 -4.09 20.66 1.93
N SER A 41 -5.31 21.14 1.66
CA SER A 41 -5.57 22.52 1.32
C SER A 41 -5.50 23.40 2.59
N VAL A 42 -4.73 24.46 2.52
CA VAL A 42 -4.56 25.46 3.57
C VAL A 42 -4.95 26.85 3.04
N PRO A 43 -5.25 27.85 3.90
CA PRO A 43 -5.55 29.22 3.43
C PRO A 43 -4.47 29.72 2.47
N SER A 44 -4.89 30.41 1.40
CA SER A 44 -3.96 30.97 0.41
C SER A 44 -3.04 32.03 0.99
N GLU A 45 -3.52 32.76 2.00
CA GLU A 45 -2.79 33.74 2.81
C GLU A 45 -3.47 33.93 4.17
N GLU A 46 -2.85 34.65 5.09
CA GLU A 46 -3.39 34.90 6.43
C GLU A 46 -4.79 35.54 6.35
N GLY A 47 -5.77 34.90 6.99
CA GLY A 47 -7.16 35.35 7.05
C GLY A 47 -7.99 35.04 5.80
N SER A 48 -7.42 34.41 4.77
CA SER A 48 -8.16 34.01 3.58
C SER A 48 -9.10 32.84 3.86
N THR A 49 -10.26 32.83 3.20
CA THR A 49 -11.16 31.68 3.14
C THR A 49 -10.87 30.78 1.94
N ASP A 50 -10.14 31.30 0.93
CA ASP A 50 -9.68 30.52 -0.20
C ASP A 50 -8.54 29.60 0.25
N CYS A 51 -8.63 28.33 -0.10
CA CYS A 51 -7.65 27.30 0.30
C CYS A 51 -7.09 26.61 -0.92
N ASN A 52 -5.79 26.37 -0.89
CA ASN A 52 -5.04 25.70 -1.95
C ASN A 52 -3.96 24.81 -1.34
N PHE A 53 -3.49 23.84 -2.11
CA PHE A 53 -2.36 22.99 -1.77
C PHE A 53 -1.16 23.18 -2.69
N TYR A 54 -1.32 23.80 -3.86
CA TYR A 54 -0.23 24.14 -4.75
C TYR A 54 0.51 25.41 -4.31
N VAL A 55 1.79 25.49 -4.68
CA VAL A 55 2.60 26.72 -4.59
C VAL A 55 2.54 27.52 -5.88
N GLU A 56 2.94 28.80 -5.83
CA GLU A 56 2.86 29.77 -6.95
C GLU A 56 3.51 29.25 -8.24
N SER A 57 4.63 28.56 -8.14
CA SER A 57 5.34 28.01 -9.30
C SER A 57 4.59 26.88 -10.01
N ALA A 58 3.60 26.27 -9.36
CA ALA A 58 2.89 25.10 -9.83
C ALA A 58 1.47 25.38 -10.31
N SER A 59 0.81 26.46 -9.83
CA SER A 59 -0.58 26.75 -10.13
C SER A 59 -0.90 28.23 -10.06
N ALA A 60 -1.86 28.68 -10.88
CA ALA A 60 -2.42 30.02 -10.78
C ALA A 60 -3.25 30.22 -9.51
N ASN A 61 -3.81 29.13 -8.95
CA ASN A 61 -4.45 29.10 -7.64
C ASN A 61 -3.47 28.44 -6.68
N TYR A 62 -2.88 29.21 -5.78
CA TYR A 62 -1.82 28.78 -4.92
C TYR A 62 -1.98 29.30 -3.48
N THR A 63 -1.14 28.79 -2.60
CA THR A 63 -1.00 29.28 -1.23
C THR A 63 0.41 29.79 -0.98
N THR A 64 0.53 30.79 -0.11
CA THR A 64 1.81 31.30 0.42
C THR A 64 2.17 30.66 1.78
N PHE A 65 1.44 29.62 2.17
CA PHE A 65 1.63 28.91 3.44
C PHE A 65 3.04 28.29 3.52
N SER A 66 3.79 28.69 4.51
CA SER A 66 5.15 28.24 4.72
C SER A 66 5.18 27.07 5.72
N ILE A 67 5.75 25.94 5.30
CA ILE A 67 5.92 24.77 6.16
C ILE A 67 6.85 25.08 7.36
N SER A 68 7.92 25.85 7.16
CA SER A 68 8.83 26.22 8.24
C SER A 68 8.13 27.07 9.30
N ARG A 69 7.30 28.02 8.87
CA ARG A 69 6.47 28.82 9.79
C ARG A 69 5.37 28.01 10.46
N ALA A 70 4.80 27.04 9.73
CA ALA A 70 3.81 26.13 10.30
C ALA A 70 4.38 25.26 11.43
N LEU A 71 5.68 24.99 11.41
CA LEU A 71 6.39 24.27 12.47
C LEU A 71 6.85 25.19 13.61
N GLU A 72 6.69 26.52 13.50
CA GLU A 72 7.04 27.51 14.51
C GLU A 72 5.80 27.90 15.33
N GLU A 73 5.83 27.63 16.63
CA GLU A 73 4.72 27.92 17.55
C GLU A 73 4.35 29.42 17.55
N GLY A 74 3.05 29.71 17.53
CA GLY A 74 2.50 31.05 17.60
C GLY A 74 2.26 31.74 16.26
N THR A 75 2.78 31.23 15.16
CA THR A 75 2.48 31.75 13.81
C THR A 75 1.04 31.47 13.41
N TRP A 76 0.52 32.17 12.40
CA TRP A 76 -0.82 31.87 11.90
C TRP A 76 -0.84 30.51 11.19
N GLU A 77 0.25 30.15 10.51
CA GLU A 77 0.41 28.86 9.86
C GLU A 77 0.39 27.71 10.87
N ASN A 78 1.07 27.85 12.00
CA ASN A 78 1.04 26.86 13.07
C ASN A 78 -0.36 26.65 13.65
N LYS A 79 -1.10 27.74 13.86
CA LYS A 79 -2.48 27.65 14.34
C LYS A 79 -3.39 26.90 13.37
N VAL A 80 -3.27 27.17 12.07
CA VAL A 80 -4.00 26.44 11.02
C VAL A 80 -3.57 24.98 10.99
N LEU A 81 -2.26 24.71 10.97
CA LEU A 81 -1.69 23.35 10.97
C LEU A 81 -2.28 22.50 12.10
N MET A 82 -2.21 23.00 13.33
CA MET A 82 -2.68 22.24 14.50
C MET A 82 -4.20 22.07 14.51
N ALA A 83 -4.95 23.07 14.02
CA ALA A 83 -6.40 22.96 13.89
C ALA A 83 -6.80 21.92 12.81
N ASP A 84 -6.09 21.88 11.69
CA ASP A 84 -6.32 20.90 10.62
C ASP A 84 -5.93 19.49 11.05
N ILE A 85 -4.83 19.32 11.81
CA ILE A 85 -4.45 18.05 12.41
C ILE A 85 -5.55 17.55 13.37
N ALA A 86 -6.14 18.44 14.16
CA ALA A 86 -7.24 18.06 15.04
C ALA A 86 -8.50 17.64 14.25
N GLU A 87 -8.82 18.31 13.15
CA GLU A 87 -9.97 17.94 12.32
C GLU A 87 -9.73 16.61 11.59
N ILE A 88 -8.55 16.42 10.97
CA ILE A 88 -8.26 15.14 10.31
C ILE A 88 -8.23 13.97 11.31
N ALA A 89 -7.69 14.20 12.52
CA ALA A 89 -7.70 13.20 13.58
C ALA A 89 -9.12 12.78 13.98
N LYS A 90 -10.04 13.74 14.06
CA LYS A 90 -11.47 13.48 14.33
C LYS A 90 -12.10 12.61 13.24
N GLN A 91 -11.77 12.84 11.97
CA GLN A 91 -12.29 12.05 10.86
C GLN A 91 -11.66 10.63 10.85
N LEU A 92 -10.36 10.52 11.04
CA LEU A 92 -9.66 9.23 11.14
C LEU A 92 -10.11 8.45 12.38
N LYS A 93 -10.51 9.13 13.46
CA LYS A 93 -11.09 8.47 14.63
C LYS A 93 -12.41 7.78 14.33
N LYS A 94 -13.25 8.31 13.43
CA LYS A 94 -14.47 7.61 13.00
C LYS A 94 -14.13 6.23 12.41
N LEU A 95 -13.02 6.14 11.65
CA LEU A 95 -12.56 4.89 11.06
C LEU A 95 -12.07 3.92 12.15
N LYS A 96 -11.27 4.42 13.10
CA LYS A 96 -10.83 3.62 14.25
C LYS A 96 -12.02 3.08 15.05
N ASP A 97 -12.99 3.94 15.39
CA ASP A 97 -14.19 3.57 16.15
C ASP A 97 -15.07 2.55 15.41
N ALA A 98 -14.97 2.50 14.08
CA ALA A 98 -15.63 1.51 13.22
C ALA A 98 -14.76 0.27 12.94
N ASP A 99 -13.60 0.14 13.60
CA ASP A 99 -12.63 -0.96 13.39
C ASP A 99 -12.19 -1.07 11.92
N VAL A 100 -11.79 0.06 11.32
CA VAL A 100 -11.37 0.18 9.92
C VAL A 100 -9.90 0.56 9.85
N PRO A 101 -8.98 -0.37 9.53
CA PRO A 101 -7.61 -0.05 9.20
C PRO A 101 -7.53 0.59 7.81
N VAL A 102 -6.58 1.51 7.63
CA VAL A 102 -6.41 2.23 6.38
C VAL A 102 -4.94 2.42 6.02
N LEU A 103 -4.63 2.37 4.72
CA LEU A 103 -3.36 2.82 4.18
C LEU A 103 -3.40 4.36 4.14
N TRP A 104 -2.64 5.01 5.03
CA TRP A 104 -2.62 6.45 5.18
C TRP A 104 -1.41 7.07 4.50
N ARG A 105 -1.63 7.85 3.45
CA ARG A 105 -0.61 8.46 2.59
C ARG A 105 -0.68 9.99 2.63
N PRO A 106 -0.26 10.62 3.73
CA PRO A 106 -0.16 12.08 3.83
C PRO A 106 1.11 12.59 3.12
N LEU A 107 1.13 13.87 2.79
CA LEU A 107 2.30 14.58 2.23
C LEU A 107 2.91 13.90 0.99
N HIS A 108 2.05 13.30 0.16
CA HIS A 108 2.48 12.64 -1.08
C HIS A 108 3.17 13.61 -2.03
N GLU A 109 4.01 13.08 -2.91
CA GLU A 109 4.72 13.82 -3.96
C GLU A 109 5.54 15.03 -3.45
N ALA A 110 5.99 14.99 -2.18
CA ALA A 110 6.72 16.09 -1.56
C ALA A 110 7.98 16.50 -2.33
N GLU A 111 8.68 15.52 -2.89
CA GLU A 111 9.92 15.74 -3.65
C GLU A 111 9.71 16.54 -4.95
N GLY A 112 8.47 16.61 -5.46
CA GLY A 112 8.11 17.42 -6.61
C GLY A 112 8.04 18.92 -6.35
N ALA A 113 7.98 19.30 -5.07
CA ALA A 113 7.93 20.69 -4.59
C ALA A 113 6.79 21.55 -5.17
N TRP A 114 5.78 20.94 -5.79
CA TRP A 114 4.59 21.66 -6.28
C TRP A 114 3.51 21.85 -5.21
N PHE A 115 3.59 21.10 -4.11
CA PHE A 115 2.72 21.23 -2.95
C PHE A 115 3.44 21.97 -1.82
N TRP A 116 2.69 22.70 -0.98
CA TRP A 116 3.27 23.51 0.09
C TRP A 116 4.12 22.69 1.07
N TRP A 117 3.79 21.41 1.30
CA TRP A 117 4.53 20.54 2.22
C TRP A 117 5.90 20.07 1.69
N GLY A 118 6.13 20.22 0.39
CA GLY A 118 7.43 19.89 -0.24
C GLY A 118 8.24 21.12 -0.67
N ALA A 119 7.63 22.29 -0.74
CA ALA A 119 8.20 23.48 -1.38
C ALA A 119 9.51 23.99 -0.74
N GLU A 120 9.70 23.78 0.56
CA GLU A 120 10.88 24.24 1.29
C GLU A 120 11.93 23.14 1.51
N GLY A 121 11.79 22.01 0.80
CA GLY A 121 12.78 20.93 0.79
C GLY A 121 12.58 19.88 1.89
N PRO A 122 13.53 18.94 1.98
CA PRO A 122 13.38 17.71 2.75
C PRO A 122 13.28 17.92 4.26
N GLU A 123 14.08 18.79 4.84
CA GLU A 123 14.14 18.90 6.31
C GLU A 123 12.84 19.37 6.96
N PRO A 124 12.16 20.45 6.46
CA PRO A 124 10.85 20.80 7.00
C PRO A 124 9.80 19.73 6.73
N CYS A 125 9.83 19.08 5.56
CA CYS A 125 8.89 18.02 5.20
C CYS A 125 8.99 16.81 6.14
N LYS A 126 10.20 16.31 6.42
CA LYS A 126 10.43 15.23 7.39
C LYS A 126 9.92 15.60 8.79
N LYS A 127 10.18 16.82 9.23
CA LYS A 127 9.69 17.30 10.53
C LYS A 127 8.16 17.30 10.58
N LEU A 128 7.51 17.76 9.51
CA LEU A 128 6.05 17.74 9.41
C LEU A 128 5.49 16.32 9.41
N TYR A 129 6.09 15.40 8.65
CA TYR A 129 5.67 14.01 8.63
C TYR A 129 5.76 13.37 10.02
N ARG A 130 6.87 13.58 10.71
CA ARG A 130 7.06 13.07 12.08
C ARG A 130 6.12 13.72 13.09
N LEU A 131 5.81 15.02 12.92
CA LEU A 131 4.79 15.70 13.72
C LEU A 131 3.42 15.09 13.51
N LEU A 132 3.03 14.82 12.24
CA LEU A 132 1.77 14.14 11.93
C LEU A 132 1.70 12.76 12.57
N TYR A 133 2.78 11.97 12.43
CA TYR A 133 2.87 10.64 13.05
C TYR A 133 2.69 10.74 14.56
N ASP A 134 3.44 11.62 15.23
CA ASP A 134 3.34 11.79 16.69
C ASP A 134 1.94 12.22 17.12
N GLN A 135 1.37 13.24 16.46
CA GLN A 135 0.03 13.72 16.79
C GLN A 135 -1.03 12.64 16.55
N LEU A 136 -1.08 12.05 15.35
CA LEU A 136 -2.14 11.11 15.00
C LEU A 136 -2.00 9.79 15.77
N THR A 137 -0.81 9.23 15.87
CA THR A 137 -0.58 7.92 16.50
C THR A 137 -0.49 8.03 18.03
N ASN A 138 0.35 8.93 18.54
CA ASN A 138 0.65 8.96 19.99
C ASN A 138 -0.33 9.85 20.75
N VAL A 139 -0.65 11.06 20.25
CA VAL A 139 -1.52 11.99 20.97
C VAL A 139 -3.00 11.63 20.81
N TYR A 140 -3.45 11.40 19.56
CA TYR A 140 -4.84 11.01 19.28
C TYR A 140 -5.08 9.50 19.36
N GLY A 141 -4.03 8.69 19.49
CA GLY A 141 -4.12 7.25 19.70
C GLY A 141 -4.69 6.49 18.50
N LEU A 142 -4.40 6.92 17.27
CA LEU A 142 -4.90 6.30 16.06
C LEU A 142 -3.96 5.15 15.64
N ASP A 143 -4.24 3.95 16.12
CA ASP A 143 -3.49 2.71 15.87
C ASP A 143 -3.98 1.91 14.65
N ASN A 144 -4.93 2.45 13.92
CA ASN A 144 -5.51 1.87 12.72
C ASN A 144 -4.90 2.41 11.42
N LEU A 145 -3.82 3.20 11.50
CA LEU A 145 -3.15 3.82 10.37
C LEU A 145 -1.92 2.98 9.96
N ILE A 146 -1.87 2.57 8.70
CA ILE A 146 -0.69 1.98 8.05
C ILE A 146 -0.05 3.11 7.23
N TRP A 147 1.13 3.56 7.65
CA TRP A 147 1.77 4.76 7.14
C TRP A 147 2.48 4.52 5.81
N VAL A 148 2.03 5.20 4.77
CA VAL A 148 2.60 5.12 3.42
C VAL A 148 3.37 6.41 3.13
N TRP A 149 4.71 6.29 3.03
CA TRP A 149 5.58 7.36 2.56
C TRP A 149 5.65 7.32 1.02
N ASN A 150 5.37 8.44 0.36
CA ASN A 150 5.50 8.55 -1.08
C ASN A 150 6.91 9.02 -1.44
N SER A 151 7.64 8.25 -2.23
CA SER A 151 9.02 8.53 -2.63
C SER A 151 9.19 8.45 -4.14
N TYR A 152 10.17 9.19 -4.63
CA TYR A 152 10.71 9.03 -5.98
C TYR A 152 12.06 8.29 -5.96
N THR A 153 12.77 8.31 -7.09
CA THR A 153 14.09 7.65 -7.24
C THR A 153 15.14 8.61 -7.74
N TYR A 154 15.04 9.88 -7.33
CA TYR A 154 16.08 10.88 -7.57
C TYR A 154 17.28 10.61 -6.66
N SER A 155 18.45 11.13 -7.06
CA SER A 155 19.66 11.04 -6.21
C SER A 155 19.49 11.71 -4.85
N THR A 156 18.51 12.63 -4.73
CA THR A 156 18.16 13.36 -3.49
C THR A 156 17.03 12.72 -2.70
N SER A 157 16.36 11.70 -3.23
CA SER A 157 15.22 11.05 -2.53
C SER A 157 15.55 10.52 -1.14
N PRO A 158 16.77 9.98 -0.88
CA PRO A 158 17.14 9.56 0.46
C PRO A 158 17.09 10.68 1.52
N ASP A 159 17.31 11.94 1.11
CA ASP A 159 17.25 13.08 2.04
C ASP A 159 15.84 13.36 2.56
N TRP A 160 14.80 12.88 1.84
CA TRP A 160 13.40 13.10 2.15
C TRP A 160 12.79 12.03 3.06
N TYR A 161 13.43 10.86 3.18
CA TYR A 161 12.89 9.73 3.92
C TYR A 161 12.76 10.04 5.42
N PRO A 162 11.55 9.95 6.01
CA PRO A 162 11.35 10.36 7.40
C PRO A 162 11.85 9.34 8.45
N GLY A 163 12.15 8.12 8.06
CA GLY A 163 12.72 7.06 8.90
C GLY A 163 11.84 5.80 9.00
N ASP A 164 12.49 4.67 9.24
CA ASP A 164 11.84 3.34 9.29
C ASP A 164 10.84 3.19 10.45
N ASP A 165 11.03 3.97 11.51
CA ASP A 165 10.19 3.95 12.71
C ASP A 165 8.81 4.61 12.52
N VAL A 166 8.61 5.33 11.42
CA VAL A 166 7.36 6.06 11.12
C VAL A 166 6.79 5.73 9.74
N VAL A 167 7.36 4.77 9.03
CA VAL A 167 6.92 4.33 7.70
C VAL A 167 6.71 2.82 7.69
N ASP A 168 5.56 2.37 7.19
CA ASP A 168 5.23 0.96 7.00
C ASP A 168 5.43 0.52 5.54
N ILE A 169 5.03 1.37 4.59
CA ILE A 169 5.06 1.09 3.15
C ILE A 169 5.69 2.28 2.41
N VAL A 170 6.50 2.00 1.40
CA VAL A 170 6.99 3.02 0.46
C VAL A 170 6.09 3.03 -0.77
N GLY A 171 5.44 4.15 -1.03
CA GLY A 171 4.61 4.38 -2.21
C GLY A 171 5.37 5.08 -3.32
N TYR A 172 4.95 4.86 -4.55
CA TYR A 172 5.40 5.57 -5.75
C TYR A 172 4.21 5.98 -6.60
N ASP A 173 4.22 7.22 -7.08
CA ASP A 173 3.19 7.76 -7.96
C ASP A 173 3.69 7.74 -9.40
N LYS A 174 3.12 6.82 -10.22
CA LYS A 174 3.55 6.52 -11.58
C LYS A 174 2.71 7.27 -12.61
N TYR A 175 3.22 8.37 -13.12
CA TYR A 175 2.63 9.11 -14.24
C TYR A 175 3.68 9.24 -15.36
N ASN A 176 3.80 8.22 -16.19
CA ASN A 176 4.86 8.12 -17.16
C ASN A 176 4.39 7.59 -18.54
N ALA A 177 3.18 7.97 -18.95
CA ALA A 177 2.74 7.76 -20.32
C ALA A 177 3.77 8.30 -21.33
N VAL A 178 4.04 7.53 -22.38
CA VAL A 178 5.02 7.91 -23.42
C VAL A 178 4.27 8.23 -24.70
N ASP A 179 4.47 9.43 -25.23
CA ASP A 179 3.83 9.91 -26.47
C ASP A 179 2.29 9.75 -26.47
N GLY A 180 1.67 9.97 -25.31
CA GLY A 180 0.22 9.81 -25.13
C GLY A 180 -0.27 8.35 -25.21
N LYS A 181 0.64 7.38 -25.09
CA LYS A 181 0.33 5.94 -25.02
C LYS A 181 0.52 5.39 -23.62
N PRO A 182 -0.25 4.35 -23.24
CA PRO A 182 -0.09 3.71 -21.95
C PRO A 182 1.30 3.09 -21.83
N ASN A 183 1.96 3.32 -20.70
CA ASN A 183 3.22 2.69 -20.39
C ASN A 183 2.97 1.41 -19.58
N LEU A 184 2.92 0.27 -20.26
CA LEU A 184 2.69 -1.05 -19.67
C LEU A 184 3.93 -1.66 -19.00
N SER A 185 5.05 -0.91 -18.92
CA SER A 185 6.26 -1.37 -18.22
C SER A 185 5.99 -1.58 -16.74
N SER A 186 6.59 -2.63 -16.16
CA SER A 186 6.64 -2.87 -14.72
C SER A 186 7.41 -1.80 -13.95
N ILE A 187 8.15 -0.92 -14.67
CA ILE A 187 9.12 0.04 -14.11
C ILE A 187 10.03 -0.59 -13.04
N SER A 188 10.53 -1.79 -13.34
CA SER A 188 11.30 -2.60 -12.38
C SER A 188 12.53 -1.89 -11.81
N SER A 189 13.21 -1.04 -12.57
CA SER A 189 14.31 -0.24 -12.06
C SER A 189 13.88 0.68 -10.92
N THR A 190 12.72 1.32 -11.04
CA THR A 190 12.14 2.15 -9.97
C THR A 190 11.75 1.29 -8.77
N PHE A 191 11.06 0.17 -9.02
CA PHE A 191 10.68 -0.77 -7.97
C PHE A 191 11.90 -1.21 -7.13
N TYR A 192 12.94 -1.72 -7.78
CA TYR A 192 14.13 -2.20 -7.07
C TYR A 192 14.94 -1.08 -6.40
N SER A 193 14.94 0.15 -6.95
CA SER A 193 15.56 1.29 -6.28
C SER A 193 14.82 1.64 -4.99
N LEU A 194 13.49 1.58 -4.97
CA LEU A 194 12.69 1.81 -3.77
C LEU A 194 12.86 0.68 -2.74
N VAL A 195 12.91 -0.57 -3.18
CA VAL A 195 13.23 -1.71 -2.29
C VAL A 195 14.60 -1.50 -1.64
N GLN A 196 15.60 -1.10 -2.43
CA GLN A 196 16.95 -0.87 -1.93
C GLN A 196 17.04 0.33 -0.98
N SER A 197 16.23 1.36 -1.15
CA SER A 197 16.26 2.56 -0.30
C SER A 197 15.92 2.28 1.17
N THR A 198 15.31 1.14 1.47
CA THR A 198 14.95 0.67 2.81
C THR A 198 15.60 -0.68 3.14
N ASP A 199 16.69 -1.04 2.46
CA ASP A 199 17.38 -2.34 2.64
C ASP A 199 16.43 -3.55 2.54
N GLY A 200 15.36 -3.44 1.74
CA GLY A 200 14.33 -4.47 1.57
C GLY A 200 13.39 -4.66 2.76
N GLN A 201 13.42 -3.80 3.75
CA GLN A 201 12.62 -3.94 4.97
C GLN A 201 11.18 -3.41 4.82
N LYS A 202 10.91 -2.61 3.80
CA LYS A 202 9.57 -2.05 3.55
C LYS A 202 8.99 -2.59 2.26
N MET A 203 7.70 -2.89 2.29
CA MET A 203 6.95 -3.19 1.07
C MET A 203 6.86 -1.96 0.19
N VAL A 204 6.84 -2.17 -1.14
CA VAL A 204 6.78 -1.10 -2.13
C VAL A 204 5.49 -1.19 -2.92
N ALA A 205 4.78 -0.08 -3.04
CA ALA A 205 3.48 0.00 -3.69
C ALA A 205 3.45 1.04 -4.81
N MET A 206 2.65 0.79 -5.84
CA MET A 206 2.28 1.80 -6.83
C MET A 206 1.05 2.54 -6.28
N ALA A 207 1.33 3.54 -5.39
CA ALA A 207 0.33 4.16 -4.54
C ALA A 207 -0.65 5.02 -5.33
N GLU A 208 -0.20 5.51 -6.49
CA GLU A 208 -1.01 6.23 -7.47
C GLU A 208 -0.45 5.99 -8.86
N ASN A 209 -1.29 5.86 -9.89
CA ASN A 209 -0.78 5.62 -11.23
C ASN A 209 -1.75 6.04 -12.34
N ASP A 210 -1.19 6.27 -13.52
CA ASP A 210 -1.92 6.45 -14.78
C ASP A 210 -2.28 5.12 -15.43
N THR A 211 -1.30 4.24 -15.59
CA THR A 211 -1.39 2.96 -16.31
C THR A 211 -1.01 1.81 -15.40
N ILE A 212 -1.81 0.75 -15.39
CA ILE A 212 -1.47 -0.51 -14.74
C ILE A 212 -0.48 -1.26 -15.63
N PRO A 213 0.68 -1.71 -15.12
CA PRO A 213 1.63 -2.51 -15.90
C PRO A 213 1.00 -3.80 -16.43
N SER A 214 1.54 -4.34 -17.55
CA SER A 214 1.06 -5.62 -18.03
C SER A 214 1.51 -6.78 -17.13
N LEU A 215 0.68 -7.82 -17.06
CA LEU A 215 0.99 -9.05 -16.34
C LEU A 215 2.33 -9.65 -16.78
N GLU A 216 2.55 -9.72 -18.11
CA GLU A 216 3.79 -10.23 -18.69
C GLU A 216 5.02 -9.48 -18.14
N ASN A 217 4.99 -8.14 -18.12
CA ASN A 217 6.10 -7.33 -17.62
C ASN A 217 6.31 -7.50 -16.10
N LEU A 218 5.23 -7.56 -15.33
CA LEU A 218 5.31 -7.77 -13.88
C LEU A 218 5.98 -9.10 -13.53
N LEU A 219 5.54 -10.19 -14.17
CA LEU A 219 6.08 -11.53 -13.95
C LEU A 219 7.52 -11.67 -14.45
N LYS A 220 7.81 -11.15 -15.64
CA LYS A 220 9.15 -11.20 -16.24
C LYS A 220 10.18 -10.46 -15.39
N ASP A 221 9.84 -9.26 -14.94
CA ASP A 221 10.74 -8.39 -14.22
C ASP A 221 10.72 -8.64 -12.71
N LYS A 222 9.78 -9.47 -12.22
CA LYS A 222 9.55 -9.77 -10.80
C LYS A 222 9.36 -8.51 -9.94
N ALA A 223 8.75 -7.47 -10.52
CA ALA A 223 8.45 -6.23 -9.82
C ALA A 223 7.13 -6.37 -9.07
N SER A 224 7.19 -6.94 -7.87
CA SER A 224 6.04 -7.29 -7.04
C SER A 224 5.49 -6.08 -6.31
N TRP A 225 4.95 -5.11 -7.02
CA TRP A 225 4.25 -3.98 -6.44
C TRP A 225 3.12 -4.48 -5.53
N LEU A 226 3.12 -4.07 -4.25
CA LEU A 226 2.15 -4.52 -3.26
C LEU A 226 0.71 -4.27 -3.71
N TYR A 227 0.47 -3.13 -4.31
CA TYR A 227 -0.78 -2.78 -4.97
C TYR A 227 -0.55 -1.73 -6.05
N PHE A 228 -1.58 -1.50 -6.88
CA PHE A 228 -1.71 -0.35 -7.76
C PHE A 228 -3.04 0.36 -7.50
N CYS A 229 -3.07 1.67 -7.68
CA CYS A 229 -4.24 2.51 -7.45
C CYS A 229 -4.36 3.57 -8.56
N PRO A 230 -4.94 3.22 -9.72
CA PRO A 230 -5.12 4.18 -10.80
C PRO A 230 -5.90 5.40 -10.33
N TRP A 231 -5.46 6.58 -10.78
CA TRP A 231 -6.15 7.82 -10.49
C TRP A 231 -7.58 7.79 -11.04
N TYR A 232 -8.43 8.65 -10.55
CA TYR A 232 -9.86 8.65 -10.85
C TYR A 232 -10.21 9.06 -12.29
N MET A 233 -11.50 9.01 -12.66
CA MET A 233 -12.05 9.34 -13.98
C MET A 233 -11.44 8.47 -15.11
N ASN A 234 -10.93 9.12 -16.14
CA ASN A 234 -10.45 8.47 -17.35
C ASN A 234 -9.16 7.66 -17.18
N TYR A 235 -8.43 7.82 -16.08
CA TYR A 235 -7.18 7.08 -15.87
C TYR A 235 -7.40 5.57 -15.86
N LEU A 236 -8.44 5.08 -15.19
CA LEU A 236 -8.75 3.64 -15.20
C LEU A 236 -9.54 3.24 -16.46
N THR A 237 -10.47 4.09 -16.94
CA THR A 237 -11.51 3.66 -17.89
C THR A 237 -11.21 4.00 -19.36
N SER A 238 -10.13 4.73 -19.66
CA SER A 238 -9.78 5.06 -21.05
C SER A 238 -8.77 4.08 -21.63
N GLU A 239 -8.98 3.70 -22.89
CA GLU A 239 -8.02 2.92 -23.68
C GLU A 239 -6.64 3.60 -23.80
N GLN A 240 -6.60 4.94 -23.67
CA GLN A 240 -5.35 5.70 -23.71
C GLN A 240 -4.46 5.42 -22.51
N ASN A 241 -5.04 5.18 -21.33
CA ASN A 241 -4.29 4.91 -20.10
C ASN A 241 -4.26 3.42 -19.76
N ASN A 242 -5.41 2.76 -19.87
CA ASN A 242 -5.54 1.35 -19.50
C ASN A 242 -6.32 0.58 -20.57
N PRO A 243 -5.63 -0.04 -21.56
CA PRO A 243 -6.27 -0.87 -22.56
C PRO A 243 -7.13 -1.97 -21.94
N ALA A 244 -8.35 -2.17 -22.45
CA ALA A 244 -9.29 -3.14 -21.91
C ALA A 244 -8.74 -4.56 -21.87
N GLU A 245 -7.92 -4.93 -22.86
CA GLU A 245 -7.27 -6.25 -22.88
C GLU A 245 -6.27 -6.42 -21.74
N ASN A 246 -5.47 -5.37 -21.43
CA ASN A 246 -4.55 -5.41 -20.30
C ASN A 246 -5.29 -5.53 -18.95
N LEU A 247 -6.40 -4.78 -18.79
CA LEU A 247 -7.23 -4.88 -17.59
C LEU A 247 -7.84 -6.28 -17.43
N LYS A 248 -8.35 -6.88 -18.52
CA LYS A 248 -8.88 -8.25 -18.49
C LYS A 248 -7.82 -9.26 -18.10
N GLU A 249 -6.62 -9.15 -18.69
CA GLU A 249 -5.52 -10.07 -18.42
C GLU A 249 -5.11 -10.01 -16.94
N ILE A 250 -4.86 -8.81 -16.40
CA ILE A 250 -4.36 -8.68 -15.03
C ILE A 250 -5.43 -9.03 -13.98
N TYR A 251 -6.67 -8.54 -14.15
CA TYR A 251 -7.74 -8.78 -13.17
C TYR A 251 -8.31 -10.21 -13.19
N ASN A 252 -8.04 -11.01 -14.21
CA ASN A 252 -8.41 -12.43 -14.26
C ASN A 252 -7.20 -13.36 -14.03
N SER A 253 -6.05 -12.82 -13.63
CA SER A 253 -4.85 -13.60 -13.34
C SER A 253 -4.79 -13.98 -11.87
N GLU A 254 -4.19 -15.12 -11.57
CA GLU A 254 -3.86 -15.53 -10.19
C GLU A 254 -2.84 -14.59 -9.51
N TYR A 255 -2.20 -13.71 -10.27
CA TYR A 255 -1.24 -12.72 -9.75
C TYR A 255 -1.92 -11.54 -9.04
N CYS A 256 -3.08 -11.11 -9.53
CA CYS A 256 -3.80 -9.96 -9.01
C CYS A 256 -4.95 -10.41 -8.11
N ILE A 257 -4.80 -10.25 -6.81
CA ILE A 257 -5.86 -10.55 -5.85
C ILE A 257 -6.98 -9.52 -6.01
N THR A 258 -8.17 -9.97 -6.38
CA THR A 258 -9.36 -9.14 -6.55
C THR A 258 -10.20 -9.08 -5.26
N LEU A 259 -11.27 -8.30 -5.26
CA LEU A 259 -12.06 -8.07 -4.05
C LEU A 259 -12.74 -9.33 -3.50
N ASP A 260 -13.17 -10.21 -4.39
CA ASP A 260 -13.83 -11.48 -4.07
C ASP A 260 -12.86 -12.58 -3.63
N GLU A 261 -11.56 -12.37 -3.82
CA GLU A 261 -10.49 -13.28 -3.41
C GLU A 261 -9.82 -12.85 -2.10
N LEU A 262 -10.12 -11.64 -1.61
CA LEU A 262 -9.55 -11.16 -0.35
C LEU A 262 -10.02 -12.03 0.83
N PRO A 263 -9.08 -12.52 1.66
CA PRO A 263 -9.46 -13.18 2.91
C PRO A 263 -10.12 -12.19 3.87
N ASP A 264 -10.78 -12.69 4.90
CA ASP A 264 -11.26 -11.83 6.00
C ASP A 264 -10.04 -11.31 6.79
N LEU A 265 -9.56 -10.13 6.41
CA LEU A 265 -8.35 -9.52 7.00
C LEU A 265 -8.46 -9.29 8.51
N LYS A 266 -9.69 -9.21 9.06
CA LYS A 266 -9.92 -9.08 10.50
C LYS A 266 -9.73 -10.40 11.26
N LYS A 267 -9.76 -11.52 10.55
CA LYS A 267 -9.52 -12.86 11.09
C LYS A 267 -8.20 -13.45 10.65
N TYR A 268 -7.44 -12.69 9.84
CA TYR A 268 -6.13 -13.15 9.38
C TYR A 268 -5.19 -13.32 10.58
N PRO A 269 -4.52 -14.47 10.73
CA PRO A 269 -3.70 -14.74 11.90
C PRO A 269 -2.48 -13.81 11.97
N LEU A 270 -2.25 -13.22 13.14
CA LEU A 270 -1.12 -12.32 13.40
C LEU A 270 0.18 -13.09 13.72
N ASP A 271 0.07 -14.37 14.05
CA ASP A 271 1.17 -15.23 14.54
C ASP A 271 1.65 -16.25 13.50
N GLY A 272 1.16 -16.17 12.26
CA GLY A 272 1.45 -17.14 11.21
C GLY A 272 0.73 -18.49 11.41
N SER A 273 -0.17 -18.60 12.39
CA SER A 273 -1.12 -19.69 12.46
C SER A 273 -2.30 -19.36 11.54
N ASP A 274 -2.57 -20.18 10.53
CA ASP A 274 -3.69 -20.01 9.62
C ASP A 274 -5.02 -20.04 10.38
N ALA A 275 -5.83 -18.95 10.28
CA ALA A 275 -7.10 -18.83 10.98
C ALA A 275 -8.20 -19.74 10.40
N ASP A 276 -7.98 -20.32 9.26
CA ASP A 276 -8.74 -21.45 8.67
C ASP A 276 -7.72 -22.50 8.22
N SER A 277 -6.98 -23.07 9.17
CA SER A 277 -6.54 -24.42 8.94
C SER A 277 -7.78 -25.32 9.11
N ASP A 278 -8.50 -25.56 8.08
CA ASP A 278 -8.76 -26.97 7.78
C ASP A 278 -7.39 -27.62 7.97
N ALA A 279 -7.25 -28.44 9.00
CA ALA A 279 -5.97 -28.90 9.53
C ALA A 279 -5.09 -29.28 8.36
N VAL A 280 -3.98 -28.50 8.17
CA VAL A 280 -3.03 -28.75 7.08
C VAL A 280 -2.70 -30.24 7.16
N LEU A 281 -3.19 -31.00 6.21
CA LEU A 281 -3.07 -32.44 6.25
C LEU A 281 -1.59 -32.77 5.97
N ALA A 282 -0.87 -33.11 7.04
CA ALA A 282 0.54 -33.43 6.89
C ALA A 282 0.71 -34.49 5.80
N GLY A 283 1.51 -34.16 4.79
CA GLY A 283 1.70 -35.01 3.62
C GLY A 283 0.85 -34.67 2.39
N ASP A 284 -0.09 -33.73 2.51
CA ASP A 284 -0.84 -33.20 1.37
C ASP A 284 -0.04 -32.09 0.66
N VAL A 285 0.92 -32.51 -0.15
CA VAL A 285 1.88 -31.61 -0.80
C VAL A 285 1.26 -30.82 -1.95
N ASN A 286 0.20 -31.37 -2.57
CA ASN A 286 -0.50 -30.72 -3.67
C ASN A 286 -1.72 -29.90 -3.24
N LEU A 287 -2.06 -29.91 -1.93
CA LEU A 287 -3.13 -29.16 -1.30
C LEU A 287 -4.54 -29.53 -1.84
N ASP A 288 -4.74 -30.82 -2.17
CA ASP A 288 -6.03 -31.34 -2.65
C ASP A 288 -6.89 -31.98 -1.54
N ASN A 289 -6.47 -31.85 -0.27
CA ASN A 289 -7.05 -32.45 0.92
C ASN A 289 -7.01 -33.98 0.96
N ALA A 290 -6.05 -34.60 0.25
CA ALA A 290 -5.84 -36.04 0.30
C ALA A 290 -4.35 -36.39 0.25
N VAL A 291 -3.88 -37.25 1.17
CA VAL A 291 -2.49 -37.75 1.15
C VAL A 291 -2.43 -39.01 0.32
N ASN A 292 -1.84 -38.92 -0.87
CA ASN A 292 -1.83 -40.01 -1.85
C ASN A 292 -0.58 -40.00 -2.75
N LEU A 293 -0.61 -40.78 -3.83
CA LEU A 293 0.54 -40.91 -4.74
C LEU A 293 0.90 -39.58 -5.45
N ALA A 294 -0.05 -38.67 -5.64
CA ALA A 294 0.20 -37.38 -6.31
C ALA A 294 1.15 -36.51 -5.48
N ASP A 295 1.01 -36.53 -4.14
CA ASP A 295 1.88 -35.81 -3.19
C ASP A 295 3.30 -36.35 -3.22
N ILE A 296 3.42 -37.68 -3.24
CA ILE A 296 4.71 -38.34 -3.32
C ILE A 296 5.45 -37.94 -4.61
N ILE A 297 4.72 -37.89 -5.75
CA ILE A 297 5.28 -37.48 -7.05
C ILE A 297 5.69 -36.00 -7.00
N LEU A 298 4.86 -35.13 -6.41
CA LEU A 298 5.15 -33.69 -6.32
C LEU A 298 6.37 -33.44 -5.44
N LEU A 299 6.46 -34.10 -4.28
CA LEU A 299 7.62 -34.01 -3.38
C LEU A 299 8.89 -34.54 -4.06
N GLN A 300 8.82 -35.65 -4.81
CA GLN A 300 9.96 -36.14 -5.60
C GLN A 300 10.46 -35.11 -6.61
N LYS A 301 9.55 -34.48 -7.37
CA LYS A 301 9.90 -33.44 -8.33
C LYS A 301 10.56 -32.23 -7.65
N TYR A 302 10.06 -31.83 -6.47
CA TYR A 302 10.67 -30.78 -5.69
C TYR A 302 12.11 -31.13 -5.28
N LEU A 303 12.33 -32.33 -4.73
CA LEU A 303 13.65 -32.80 -4.32
C LEU A 303 14.64 -32.94 -5.49
N LEU A 304 14.14 -33.17 -6.71
CA LEU A 304 14.93 -33.19 -7.93
C LEU A 304 15.17 -31.80 -8.51
N GLY A 305 14.57 -30.75 -7.93
CA GLY A 305 14.67 -29.36 -8.42
C GLY A 305 13.86 -29.10 -9.70
N GLU A 306 12.87 -29.95 -10.01
CA GLU A 306 12.02 -29.82 -11.20
C GLU A 306 10.86 -28.83 -10.98
N VAL A 307 10.44 -28.64 -9.71
CA VAL A 307 9.36 -27.75 -9.32
C VAL A 307 9.73 -26.98 -8.04
N THR A 308 9.03 -25.87 -7.78
CA THR A 308 9.05 -25.16 -6.50
C THR A 308 7.74 -25.43 -5.77
N LEU A 309 7.78 -25.51 -4.44
CA LEU A 309 6.58 -25.60 -3.59
C LEU A 309 6.19 -24.22 -3.10
N THR A 310 4.90 -23.99 -2.91
CA THR A 310 4.41 -22.85 -2.09
C THR A 310 4.86 -23.05 -0.64
N LYS A 311 4.73 -22.02 0.20
CA LYS A 311 5.07 -22.15 1.62
C LYS A 311 4.18 -23.17 2.31
N GLU A 312 2.90 -23.21 1.98
CA GLU A 312 1.92 -24.17 2.51
C GLU A 312 2.27 -25.60 2.11
N ALA A 313 2.50 -25.83 0.80
CA ALA A 313 2.94 -27.11 0.27
C ALA A 313 4.26 -27.58 0.89
N TYR A 314 5.19 -26.66 1.14
CA TYR A 314 6.45 -26.95 1.82
C TYR A 314 6.21 -27.40 3.28
N ASN A 315 5.33 -26.70 4.02
CA ASN A 315 4.97 -27.08 5.38
C ASN A 315 4.24 -28.43 5.43
N CYS A 316 3.38 -28.75 4.45
CA CYS A 316 2.77 -30.06 4.33
C CYS A 316 3.78 -31.16 4.02
N ALA A 317 4.83 -30.83 3.27
CA ALA A 317 5.87 -31.75 2.86
C ALA A 317 6.87 -32.10 3.98
N ASP A 318 7.06 -31.24 4.97
CA ASP A 318 7.86 -31.50 6.18
C ASP A 318 7.05 -32.36 7.16
N VAL A 319 6.89 -33.64 6.81
CA VAL A 319 6.06 -34.58 7.58
C VAL A 319 6.72 -35.10 8.87
N ASN A 320 8.01 -34.84 9.06
CA ASN A 320 8.74 -35.17 10.27
C ASN A 320 8.97 -34.00 11.21
N THR A 321 8.57 -32.77 10.77
CA THR A 321 8.65 -31.51 11.53
C THR A 321 10.06 -31.13 11.99
N ASP A 322 11.08 -31.41 11.14
CA ASP A 322 12.47 -31.05 11.40
C ASP A 322 12.91 -29.73 10.74
N GLU A 323 11.94 -28.97 10.18
CA GLU A 323 12.11 -27.69 9.48
C GLU A 323 12.87 -27.82 8.14
N ALA A 324 13.03 -29.01 7.62
CA ALA A 324 13.76 -29.27 6.38
C ALA A 324 13.09 -30.34 5.49
N VAL A 325 12.56 -29.94 4.34
CA VAL A 325 11.98 -30.88 3.36
C VAL A 325 13.07 -31.62 2.61
N ASN A 326 13.19 -32.93 2.82
CA ASN A 326 14.26 -33.78 2.30
C ASN A 326 13.82 -35.23 2.03
N GLY A 327 14.78 -36.15 1.82
CA GLY A 327 14.49 -37.58 1.56
C GLY A 327 13.86 -38.33 2.73
N LEU A 328 13.97 -37.85 3.96
CA LEU A 328 13.33 -38.46 5.13
C LEU A 328 11.82 -38.22 5.07
N ASP A 329 11.39 -37.01 4.68
CA ASP A 329 9.99 -36.67 4.50
C ASP A 329 9.37 -37.50 3.40
N LEU A 330 10.06 -37.67 2.26
CA LEU A 330 9.61 -38.52 1.18
C LEU A 330 9.40 -39.97 1.65
N SER A 331 10.30 -40.47 2.49
CA SER A 331 10.20 -41.82 3.06
C SER A 331 9.01 -41.94 4.01
N ARG A 332 8.80 -40.92 4.85
CA ARG A 332 7.66 -40.85 5.79
C ARG A 332 6.33 -40.72 5.04
N LEU A 333 6.27 -39.84 4.04
CA LEU A 333 5.08 -39.64 3.21
C LEU A 333 4.64 -40.93 2.50
N ARG A 334 5.60 -41.72 2.01
CA ARG A 334 5.30 -43.04 1.42
C ARG A 334 4.68 -44.00 2.43
N GLN A 335 5.15 -44.01 3.68
CA GLN A 335 4.53 -44.82 4.75
C GLN A 335 3.11 -44.36 5.03
N MET A 336 2.89 -43.06 5.19
CA MET A 336 1.57 -42.48 5.43
C MET A 336 0.57 -42.82 4.32
N SER A 337 1.00 -42.75 3.05
CA SER A 337 0.16 -43.11 1.90
C SER A 337 -0.22 -44.61 1.89
N LEU A 338 0.61 -45.50 2.42
CA LEU A 338 0.30 -46.92 2.54
C LEU A 338 -0.60 -47.24 3.73
N GLU A 339 -0.55 -46.45 4.80
CA GLU A 339 -1.38 -46.61 5.98
C GLU A 339 -2.82 -46.10 5.74
N ASN A 340 -3.01 -45.18 4.75
CA ASN A 340 -4.30 -44.61 4.34
C ASN A 340 -4.94 -45.30 3.14
N ALA A 341 -4.32 -46.30 2.54
CA ALA A 341 -4.82 -47.08 1.38
C ALA A 341 -5.53 -48.37 1.86
#